data_5e19e16e9d339d0deb2cb738044b9320
#
_entry.id   5e19e16e9d339d0deb2cb738044b9320
#
_cell.length_a   1.000
_cell.length_b   1.000
_cell.length_c   1.000
_cell.angle_alpha   90.00
_cell.angle_beta   90.00
_cell.angle_gamma   90.00
#
_symmetry.space_group_name_H-M   'P 1'
#
loop_
_entity.id
_entity.type
_entity.pdbx_description
1 polymer ?
#
loop_
_entity_poly.entity_id
_entity_poly.type
_entity_poly.pdbx_seq_one_letter_code
_entity_poly.pdbx_strand_id
1 'polypeptide(L)'
;MASYKAPGVYVQDVVSGSQSITQASSSVGILIGVTRSGVIGVAQKIGSWTEFITKYANGLDTPFLENSYLPYAVHGFFTNGGKELYIGSIKKAAQKAKATSTTNAITAVASTEGVWGNDIKVTLKKSVDFDESTNKSFDVTIAVGTSDSVTITDVTLETICEAVLTNSKAKEWISEFSLGDSTNQLAEETFALKDGTDGSQLQDSDYVNALSMIDVLDDVTLVAIPGQTSKVINDAILSYCDNNGLFPILDMPLGSTAEETKAYRKSISAFTGALPHPWGKMNDPLTNTLKTVPTAGHVMGVYARTIESRGIHKAPAGVDAVVRGFVEMEYQLTPAQISTLNPIGVVCVTSRPNAGIVLWGARSLNSKDSTMRYVTDGLLNLNIKKSLYDGTQFAVFEPNDESLWSRVQATCKAFLETLRTSGALKGTADEAYYVTVDDTNNTDATIAEGQLNIEIGYAPVKPAEFVIIKLAHSIEAQ
;
A
#
# COMPACT_ATOMS: atom_id res chain seq x y z
N MET A 1 -18.81 21.99 -43.91
CA MET A 1 -19.79 20.93 -44.19
C MET A 1 -19.67 20.52 -45.65
N ALA A 2 -19.24 19.30 -45.93
CA ALA A 2 -19.17 18.77 -47.27
C ALA A 2 -20.62 18.65 -47.82
N SER A 3 -20.92 19.36 -48.88
CA SER A 3 -22.23 19.34 -49.52
C SER A 3 -22.28 18.18 -50.52
N TYR A 4 -22.89 17.06 -50.15
CA TYR A 4 -23.12 15.93 -51.05
C TYR A 4 -24.18 16.31 -52.11
N LYS A 5 -23.79 16.29 -53.40
CA LYS A 5 -24.64 16.75 -54.51
C LYS A 5 -25.13 15.64 -55.44
N ALA A 6 -24.72 14.40 -55.22
CA ALA A 6 -25.15 13.27 -56.04
C ALA A 6 -25.59 12.08 -55.17
N PRO A 7 -26.57 11.25 -55.61
CA PRO A 7 -26.86 9.99 -54.92
C PRO A 7 -25.65 9.05 -54.98
N GLY A 8 -25.12 8.62 -53.82
CA GLY A 8 -23.99 7.73 -53.73
C GLY A 8 -23.72 7.30 -52.28
N VAL A 9 -22.89 6.26 -52.10
CA VAL A 9 -22.40 5.85 -50.77
C VAL A 9 -21.13 6.68 -50.51
N TYR A 10 -21.20 7.49 -49.48
CA TYR A 10 -20.05 8.28 -49.03
C TYR A 10 -19.51 7.66 -47.77
N VAL A 11 -18.30 7.13 -47.84
CA VAL A 11 -17.58 6.64 -46.67
C VAL A 11 -16.84 7.84 -46.08
N GLN A 12 -17.22 8.21 -44.88
CA GLN A 12 -16.48 9.20 -44.09
C GLN A 12 -15.77 8.45 -43.00
N ASP A 13 -14.44 8.43 -43.01
CA ASP A 13 -13.67 7.97 -41.86
C ASP A 13 -13.85 8.98 -40.72
N VAL A 14 -14.80 8.69 -39.87
CA VAL A 14 -14.89 9.38 -38.58
C VAL A 14 -13.90 8.69 -37.67
N VAL A 15 -12.75 9.32 -37.43
CA VAL A 15 -11.84 8.90 -36.34
C VAL A 15 -12.57 9.12 -35.02
N SER A 16 -13.44 8.19 -34.67
CA SER A 16 -14.07 8.12 -33.36
C SER A 16 -13.16 7.34 -32.43
N GLY A 17 -12.13 8.02 -31.97
CA GLY A 17 -11.19 7.44 -31.01
C GLY A 17 -10.79 8.47 -29.96
N SER A 18 -11.76 9.08 -29.25
CA SER A 18 -11.41 9.62 -27.93
C SER A 18 -11.08 8.43 -27.03
N GLN A 19 -9.81 8.17 -26.82
CA GLN A 19 -9.38 7.25 -25.76
C GLN A 19 -9.83 7.89 -24.45
N SER A 20 -10.71 7.22 -23.71
CA SER A 20 -11.13 7.70 -22.40
C SER A 20 -9.98 7.51 -21.41
N ILE A 21 -9.59 8.56 -20.71
CA ILE A 21 -8.65 8.46 -19.58
C ILE A 21 -9.33 7.71 -18.45
N THR A 22 -8.76 6.56 -18.08
CA THR A 22 -9.18 5.83 -16.87
C THR A 22 -8.60 6.52 -15.65
N GLN A 23 -9.45 6.80 -14.66
CA GLN A 23 -8.97 7.38 -13.40
C GLN A 23 -8.01 6.41 -12.69
N ALA A 24 -6.81 6.89 -12.36
CA ALA A 24 -5.83 6.13 -11.61
C ALA A 24 -6.35 5.76 -10.21
N SER A 25 -5.92 4.62 -9.66
CA SER A 25 -6.22 4.27 -8.27
C SER A 25 -5.59 5.28 -7.32
N SER A 26 -6.26 5.57 -6.22
CA SER A 26 -5.73 6.44 -5.15
C SER A 26 -5.86 5.79 -3.77
N SER A 27 -6.33 4.54 -3.72
CA SER A 27 -6.61 3.79 -2.48
C SER A 27 -5.61 2.66 -2.22
N VAL A 28 -4.74 2.36 -3.19
CA VAL A 28 -3.71 1.33 -3.05
C VAL A 28 -2.54 1.87 -2.26
N GLY A 29 -2.15 1.14 -1.21
CA GLY A 29 -1.03 1.50 -0.35
C GLY A 29 0.16 0.55 -0.46
N ILE A 30 1.30 1.00 0.06
CA ILE A 30 2.43 0.13 0.40
C ILE A 30 2.86 0.36 1.84
N LEU A 31 3.09 -0.74 2.55
CA LEU A 31 3.70 -0.75 3.87
C LEU A 31 5.02 -1.50 3.80
N ILE A 32 6.10 -0.85 4.28
CA ILE A 32 7.45 -1.41 4.25
C ILE A 32 7.91 -1.71 5.68
N GLY A 33 8.49 -2.88 5.90
CA GLY A 33 9.01 -3.26 7.22
C GLY A 33 9.37 -4.74 7.33
N VAL A 34 9.59 -5.21 8.55
CA VAL A 34 9.96 -6.59 8.82
C VAL A 34 8.74 -7.47 8.91
N THR A 35 8.76 -8.60 8.21
CA THR A 35 7.75 -9.66 8.27
C THR A 35 8.33 -10.92 8.89
N ARG A 36 7.47 -11.80 9.39
CA ARG A 36 7.91 -13.08 9.97
C ARG A 36 8.49 -14.00 8.91
N SER A 37 7.82 -14.11 7.78
CA SER A 37 8.23 -14.90 6.61
C SER A 37 7.87 -14.16 5.33
N GLY A 38 8.02 -14.77 4.18
CA GLY A 38 7.67 -14.22 2.87
C GLY A 38 8.85 -13.66 2.11
N VAL A 39 8.60 -13.26 0.86
CA VAL A 39 9.63 -12.78 -0.05
C VAL A 39 10.21 -11.44 0.43
N ILE A 40 11.54 -11.35 0.46
CA ILE A 40 12.27 -10.18 0.91
C ILE A 40 12.74 -9.36 -0.31
N GLY A 41 12.71 -8.03 -0.19
CA GLY A 41 13.25 -7.12 -1.20
C GLY A 41 12.39 -6.94 -2.44
N VAL A 42 11.21 -7.55 -2.49
CA VAL A 42 10.23 -7.39 -3.56
C VAL A 42 8.86 -7.11 -2.96
N ALA A 43 8.24 -6.03 -3.39
CA ALA A 43 6.89 -5.71 -2.92
C ALA A 43 5.86 -6.64 -3.54
N GLN A 44 5.00 -7.25 -2.71
CA GLN A 44 3.94 -8.15 -3.15
C GLN A 44 2.57 -7.60 -2.79
N LYS A 45 1.65 -7.63 -3.75
CA LYS A 45 0.26 -7.20 -3.56
C LYS A 45 -0.54 -8.26 -2.79
N ILE A 46 -1.36 -7.79 -1.86
CA ILE A 46 -2.32 -8.59 -1.09
C ILE A 46 -3.67 -7.88 -1.07
N GLY A 47 -4.75 -8.66 -1.09
CA GLY A 47 -6.13 -8.17 -1.09
C GLY A 47 -6.87 -8.37 0.24
N SER A 48 -6.25 -9.03 1.23
CA SER A 48 -6.90 -9.30 2.51
C SER A 48 -5.91 -9.59 3.63
N TRP A 49 -6.40 -9.46 4.87
CA TRP A 49 -5.66 -9.90 6.05
C TRP A 49 -5.34 -11.40 6.04
N THR A 50 -6.27 -12.23 5.55
CA THR A 50 -6.05 -13.67 5.44
C THR A 50 -4.92 -13.99 4.47
N GLU A 51 -4.85 -13.29 3.34
CA GLU A 51 -3.76 -13.43 2.38
C GLU A 51 -2.40 -13.00 2.98
N PHE A 52 -2.40 -11.96 3.82
CA PHE A 52 -1.20 -11.57 4.57
C PHE A 52 -0.73 -12.69 5.49
N ILE A 53 -1.64 -13.30 6.26
CA ILE A 53 -1.29 -14.44 7.13
C ILE A 53 -0.70 -15.58 6.30
N THR A 54 -1.34 -15.95 5.20
CA THR A 54 -0.87 -17.05 4.34
C THR A 54 0.54 -16.80 3.82
N LYS A 55 0.80 -15.58 3.31
CA LYS A 55 2.09 -15.26 2.66
C LYS A 55 3.22 -14.93 3.65
N TYR A 56 2.87 -14.37 4.83
CA TYR A 56 3.85 -13.80 5.75
C TYR A 56 3.85 -14.42 7.16
N ALA A 57 3.01 -15.43 7.40
CA ALA A 57 3.08 -16.28 8.59
C ALA A 57 3.44 -17.75 8.29
N ASN A 58 3.31 -18.19 7.04
CA ASN A 58 3.72 -19.52 6.54
C ASN A 58 3.27 -20.68 7.45
N GLY A 59 1.98 -20.73 7.84
CA GLY A 59 1.44 -21.79 8.69
C GLY A 59 1.74 -21.65 10.18
N LEU A 60 2.38 -20.57 10.60
CA LEU A 60 2.55 -20.22 12.01
C LEU A 60 1.28 -19.57 12.57
N ASP A 61 1.08 -19.69 13.87
CA ASP A 61 -0.16 -19.23 14.55
C ASP A 61 -0.41 -17.73 14.40
N THR A 62 0.64 -16.93 14.16
CA THR A 62 0.51 -15.49 14.10
C THR A 62 1.60 -14.82 13.23
N PRO A 63 1.24 -13.81 12.42
CA PRO A 63 2.20 -13.00 11.68
C PRO A 63 2.87 -11.91 12.55
N PHE A 64 2.36 -11.67 13.76
CA PHE A 64 2.84 -10.60 14.63
C PHE A 64 4.25 -10.89 15.16
N LEU A 65 5.04 -9.82 15.32
CA LEU A 65 6.40 -9.84 15.83
C LEU A 65 6.54 -8.80 16.95
N GLU A 66 7.36 -9.11 17.93
CA GLU A 66 7.61 -8.18 19.04
C GLU A 66 8.25 -6.87 18.56
N ASN A 67 9.20 -6.97 17.63
CA ASN A 67 10.05 -5.87 17.17
C ASN A 67 9.63 -5.31 15.80
N SER A 68 8.41 -5.59 15.32
CA SER A 68 7.90 -5.05 14.07
C SER A 68 6.48 -4.52 14.21
N TYR A 69 6.27 -3.32 13.73
CA TYR A 69 4.93 -2.72 13.65
C TYR A 69 4.22 -3.01 12.33
N LEU A 70 4.92 -3.58 11.34
CA LEU A 70 4.32 -3.84 10.03
C LEU A 70 3.05 -4.70 10.11
N PRO A 71 3.03 -5.88 10.78
CA PRO A 71 1.81 -6.70 10.85
C PRO A 71 0.63 -5.99 11.51
N TYR A 72 0.89 -5.15 12.52
CA TYR A 72 -0.14 -4.34 13.19
C TYR A 72 -0.70 -3.27 12.25
N ALA A 73 0.14 -2.64 11.45
CA ALA A 73 -0.26 -1.65 10.45
C ALA A 73 -1.08 -2.30 9.31
N VAL A 74 -0.69 -3.48 8.84
CA VAL A 74 -1.43 -4.27 7.84
C VAL A 74 -2.81 -4.65 8.38
N HIS A 75 -2.87 -5.17 9.60
CA HIS A 75 -4.14 -5.47 10.27
C HIS A 75 -5.02 -4.23 10.39
N GLY A 76 -4.42 -3.09 10.78
CA GLY A 76 -5.09 -1.80 10.87
C GLY A 76 -5.63 -1.33 9.52
N PHE A 77 -4.88 -1.49 8.44
CA PHE A 77 -5.31 -1.13 7.08
C PHE A 77 -6.58 -1.89 6.66
N PHE A 78 -6.57 -3.21 6.73
CA PHE A 78 -7.74 -4.03 6.34
C PHE A 78 -8.93 -3.85 7.29
N THR A 79 -8.71 -3.75 8.61
CA THR A 79 -9.77 -3.49 9.59
C THR A 79 -10.48 -2.16 9.34
N ASN A 80 -9.77 -1.18 8.79
CA ASN A 80 -10.32 0.12 8.41
C ASN A 80 -10.89 0.18 7.00
N GLY A 81 -10.92 -0.94 6.26
CA GLY A 81 -11.61 -1.08 4.99
C GLY A 81 -10.74 -0.80 3.77
N GLY A 82 -9.43 -0.82 3.92
CA GLY A 82 -8.50 -0.92 2.79
C GLY A 82 -8.69 -2.25 2.07
N LYS A 83 -8.52 -2.27 0.74
CA LYS A 83 -8.78 -3.45 -0.10
C LYS A 83 -7.52 -4.03 -0.73
N GLU A 84 -6.60 -3.19 -1.15
CA GLU A 84 -5.39 -3.58 -1.85
C GLU A 84 -4.18 -2.92 -1.21
N LEU A 85 -3.18 -3.72 -0.90
CA LEU A 85 -1.98 -3.29 -0.20
C LEU A 85 -0.76 -4.04 -0.72
N TYR A 86 0.32 -3.32 -0.96
CA TYR A 86 1.62 -3.93 -1.18
C TYR A 86 2.38 -4.06 0.13
N ILE A 87 3.09 -5.16 0.28
CA ILE A 87 3.97 -5.42 1.42
C ILE A 87 5.40 -5.46 0.92
N GLY A 88 6.19 -4.49 1.36
CA GLY A 88 7.64 -4.46 1.17
C GLY A 88 8.35 -5.09 2.36
N SER A 89 8.62 -6.39 2.31
CA SER A 89 9.35 -7.09 3.37
C SER A 89 10.84 -6.82 3.26
N ILE A 90 11.46 -6.46 4.37
CA ILE A 90 12.90 -6.22 4.46
C ILE A 90 13.53 -6.97 5.61
N LYS A 91 14.70 -7.56 5.36
CA LYS A 91 15.59 -8.17 6.36
C LYS A 91 17.03 -7.94 5.90
N LYS A 92 17.98 -7.96 6.83
CA LYS A 92 19.40 -7.77 6.55
C LYS A 92 20.21 -8.97 6.93
N ALA A 93 20.87 -9.59 5.96
CA ALA A 93 21.69 -10.80 6.19
C ALA A 93 20.90 -11.95 6.86
N ALA A 94 19.60 -12.03 6.62
CA ALA A 94 18.77 -13.14 7.04
C ALA A 94 19.15 -14.41 6.26
N GLN A 95 18.94 -15.58 6.86
CA GLN A 95 19.27 -16.87 6.26
C GLN A 95 18.08 -17.81 6.27
N LYS A 96 17.98 -18.64 5.24
CA LYS A 96 17.02 -19.72 5.17
C LYS A 96 17.44 -20.86 6.11
N ALA A 97 16.47 -21.44 6.82
CA ALA A 97 16.69 -22.68 7.53
C ALA A 97 16.91 -23.83 6.52
N LYS A 98 17.82 -24.72 6.86
CA LYS A 98 18.15 -25.88 6.06
C LYS A 98 18.54 -27.08 6.91
N ALA A 99 18.40 -28.26 6.39
CA ALA A 99 18.95 -29.47 6.99
C ALA A 99 19.22 -30.50 5.90
N THR A 100 20.23 -31.33 6.15
CA THR A 100 20.44 -32.57 5.43
C THR A 100 20.19 -33.72 6.38
N SER A 101 19.28 -34.62 6.02
CA SER A 101 18.98 -35.81 6.83
C SER A 101 20.16 -36.76 6.87
N THR A 102 20.32 -37.47 7.96
CA THR A 102 21.46 -38.37 8.17
C THR A 102 21.25 -39.73 7.54
N THR A 103 20.01 -40.18 7.44
CA THR A 103 19.65 -41.51 6.95
C THR A 103 19.45 -41.52 5.44
N ASN A 104 18.70 -40.57 4.93
CA ASN A 104 18.30 -40.56 3.50
C ASN A 104 19.13 -39.58 2.66
N ALA A 105 20.06 -38.81 3.26
CA ALA A 105 20.81 -37.76 2.60
C ALA A 105 19.89 -36.71 1.90
N ILE A 106 18.66 -36.53 2.39
CA ILE A 106 17.71 -35.54 1.88
C ILE A 106 18.14 -34.17 2.36
N THR A 107 18.37 -33.22 1.46
CA THR A 107 18.56 -31.82 1.76
C THR A 107 17.25 -31.07 1.55
N ALA A 108 16.76 -30.40 2.59
CA ALA A 108 15.61 -29.52 2.54
C ALA A 108 15.99 -28.10 2.97
N VAL A 109 15.50 -27.11 2.22
CA VAL A 109 15.73 -25.68 2.48
C VAL A 109 14.41 -24.94 2.55
N ALA A 110 14.21 -24.10 3.55
CA ALA A 110 13.02 -23.28 3.71
C ALA A 110 12.80 -22.34 2.51
N SER A 111 11.57 -22.02 2.20
CA SER A 111 11.20 -21.19 1.04
C SER A 111 11.73 -19.75 1.16
N THR A 112 11.69 -19.18 2.36
CA THR A 112 12.16 -17.81 2.63
C THR A 112 13.04 -17.76 3.88
N GLU A 113 13.76 -16.66 4.03
CA GLU A 113 14.66 -16.41 5.15
C GLU A 113 13.87 -16.16 6.44
N GLY A 114 14.45 -16.57 7.57
CA GLY A 114 13.91 -16.27 8.88
C GLY A 114 13.98 -17.43 9.86
N VAL A 115 13.85 -17.10 11.12
CA VAL A 115 13.81 -18.08 12.25
C VAL A 115 12.63 -19.07 12.08
N TRP A 116 11.53 -18.65 11.43
CA TRP A 116 10.35 -19.48 11.21
C TRP A 116 10.64 -20.81 10.53
N GLY A 117 11.64 -20.84 9.65
CA GLY A 117 12.03 -22.06 8.96
C GLY A 117 12.60 -23.14 9.87
N ASN A 118 13.06 -22.79 11.09
CA ASN A 118 13.52 -23.74 12.09
C ASN A 118 12.38 -24.56 12.69
N ASP A 119 11.12 -24.11 12.52
CA ASP A 119 9.94 -24.82 12.95
C ASP A 119 9.46 -25.88 11.93
N ILE A 120 10.13 -25.95 10.77
CA ILE A 120 9.80 -26.93 9.73
C ILE A 120 10.39 -28.30 10.13
N LYS A 121 9.52 -29.32 10.13
CA LYS A 121 9.86 -30.73 10.31
C LYS A 121 9.46 -31.54 9.09
N VAL A 122 10.35 -32.39 8.65
CA VAL A 122 10.11 -33.34 7.56
C VAL A 122 10.11 -34.74 8.16
N THR A 123 9.06 -35.51 7.94
CA THR A 123 8.90 -36.88 8.43
C THR A 123 8.61 -37.81 7.26
N LEU A 124 9.42 -38.85 7.12
CA LEU A 124 9.20 -39.97 6.19
C LEU A 124 8.70 -41.16 6.98
N LYS A 125 7.60 -41.77 6.53
CA LYS A 125 7.07 -43.02 7.06
C LYS A 125 6.75 -43.96 5.90
N LYS A 126 6.85 -45.27 6.12
CA LYS A 126 6.36 -46.25 5.16
C LYS A 126 4.89 -46.00 4.86
N SER A 127 4.51 -46.01 3.57
CA SER A 127 3.11 -45.88 3.18
C SER A 127 2.30 -47.14 3.63
N VAL A 128 0.98 -47.02 3.59
CA VAL A 128 0.10 -48.12 3.99
C VAL A 128 0.32 -49.37 3.12
N ASP A 129 0.62 -49.14 1.85
CA ASP A 129 0.84 -50.22 0.87
C ASP A 129 2.33 -50.56 0.66
N PHE A 130 3.17 -50.24 1.64
CA PHE A 130 4.61 -50.50 1.58
C PHE A 130 4.90 -51.99 1.54
N ASP A 131 5.65 -52.45 0.54
CA ASP A 131 6.17 -53.81 0.41
C ASP A 131 7.63 -53.77 -0.06
N GLU A 132 8.52 -54.39 0.68
CA GLU A 132 9.97 -54.37 0.41
C GLU A 132 10.36 -54.97 -0.95
N SER A 133 9.51 -55.79 -1.52
CA SER A 133 9.77 -56.50 -2.79
C SER A 133 9.07 -55.87 -3.99
N THR A 134 7.92 -55.25 -3.80
CA THR A 134 7.05 -54.78 -4.90
C THR A 134 6.72 -53.30 -4.86
N ASN A 135 6.60 -52.71 -3.68
CA ASN A 135 6.20 -51.32 -3.55
C ASN A 135 6.96 -50.61 -2.36
N LYS A 136 8.06 -49.95 -2.69
CA LYS A 136 8.88 -49.21 -1.73
C LYS A 136 8.44 -47.76 -1.58
N SER A 137 7.15 -47.50 -1.39
CA SER A 137 6.59 -46.14 -1.25
C SER A 137 6.59 -45.65 0.19
N PHE A 138 6.72 -44.34 0.33
CA PHE A 138 6.73 -43.61 1.60
C PHE A 138 5.73 -42.47 1.58
N ASP A 139 5.27 -42.09 2.75
CA ASP A 139 4.52 -40.87 2.97
C ASP A 139 5.47 -39.81 3.53
N VAL A 140 5.51 -38.63 2.89
CA VAL A 140 6.30 -37.48 3.35
C VAL A 140 5.36 -36.47 3.99
N THR A 141 5.54 -36.22 5.29
CA THR A 141 4.82 -35.18 6.00
C THR A 141 5.76 -34.00 6.25
N ILE A 142 5.38 -32.81 5.79
CA ILE A 142 6.05 -31.54 6.10
C ILE A 142 5.13 -30.77 7.03
N ALA A 143 5.63 -30.43 8.21
CA ALA A 143 4.88 -29.69 9.23
C ALA A 143 5.62 -28.39 9.60
N VAL A 144 4.87 -27.31 9.87
CA VAL A 144 5.39 -26.04 10.36
C VAL A 144 4.80 -25.77 11.74
N GLY A 145 5.65 -25.80 12.75
CA GLY A 145 5.20 -25.69 14.14
C GLY A 145 4.26 -26.83 14.55
N THR A 146 3.16 -26.49 15.25
CA THR A 146 2.13 -27.42 15.69
C THR A 146 0.81 -27.27 14.91
N SER A 147 0.69 -26.23 14.11
CA SER A 147 -0.58 -25.74 13.58
C SER A 147 -0.88 -26.20 12.16
N ASP A 148 0.12 -26.47 11.35
CA ASP A 148 -0.09 -26.75 9.95
C ASP A 148 0.84 -27.85 9.40
N SER A 149 0.29 -28.73 8.57
CA SER A 149 1.07 -29.81 7.94
C SER A 149 0.46 -30.22 6.60
N VAL A 150 1.29 -30.81 5.76
CA VAL A 150 0.89 -31.47 4.51
C VAL A 150 1.54 -32.84 4.43
N THR A 151 0.77 -33.85 4.05
CA THR A 151 1.28 -35.21 3.80
C THR A 151 1.13 -35.51 2.32
N ILE A 152 2.21 -35.96 1.70
CA ILE A 152 2.30 -36.40 0.31
C ILE A 152 2.50 -37.91 0.36
N THR A 153 1.52 -38.66 -0.10
CA THR A 153 1.48 -40.14 0.01
C THR A 153 2.11 -40.81 -1.18
N ASP A 154 2.55 -42.04 -0.98
CA ASP A 154 3.01 -42.99 -2.02
C ASP A 154 4.16 -42.48 -2.89
N VAL A 155 5.10 -41.75 -2.30
CA VAL A 155 6.32 -41.27 -2.98
C VAL A 155 7.42 -42.34 -2.93
N THR A 156 8.17 -42.45 -4.02
CA THR A 156 9.34 -43.31 -4.13
C THR A 156 10.63 -42.50 -4.15
N LEU A 157 11.79 -43.18 -4.11
CA LEU A 157 13.09 -42.52 -4.24
C LEU A 157 13.18 -41.62 -5.49
N GLU A 158 12.53 -42.04 -6.58
CA GLU A 158 12.57 -41.34 -7.87
C GLU A 158 11.62 -40.12 -7.91
N THR A 159 10.50 -40.20 -7.18
CA THR A 159 9.42 -39.21 -7.28
C THR A 159 9.38 -38.20 -6.11
N ILE A 160 10.03 -38.50 -4.99
CA ILE A 160 9.92 -37.74 -3.75
C ILE A 160 10.25 -36.24 -3.93
N CYS A 161 11.33 -35.94 -4.65
CA CYS A 161 11.77 -34.54 -4.82
C CYS A 161 10.76 -33.75 -5.66
N GLU A 162 10.30 -34.31 -6.77
CA GLU A 162 9.30 -33.68 -7.62
C GLU A 162 7.96 -33.54 -6.89
N ALA A 163 7.52 -34.59 -6.20
CA ALA A 163 6.27 -34.57 -5.46
C ALA A 163 6.22 -33.48 -4.38
N VAL A 164 7.32 -33.27 -3.64
CA VAL A 164 7.41 -32.19 -2.65
C VAL A 164 7.42 -30.82 -3.31
N LEU A 165 8.24 -30.59 -4.34
CA LEU A 165 8.41 -29.30 -4.97
C LEU A 165 7.22 -28.86 -5.84
N THR A 166 6.39 -29.83 -6.31
CA THR A 166 5.17 -29.52 -7.08
C THR A 166 3.92 -29.43 -6.22
N ASN A 167 3.94 -29.96 -4.99
CA ASN A 167 2.80 -29.87 -4.09
C ASN A 167 2.50 -28.42 -3.75
N SER A 168 1.24 -28.01 -3.91
CA SER A 168 0.80 -26.61 -3.77
C SER A 168 1.09 -26.00 -2.40
N LYS A 169 1.04 -26.81 -1.33
CA LYS A 169 1.28 -26.35 0.05
C LYS A 169 2.74 -26.52 0.47
N ALA A 170 3.37 -27.62 0.13
CA ALA A 170 4.76 -27.88 0.46
C ALA A 170 5.72 -26.82 -0.12
N LYS A 171 5.49 -26.39 -1.36
CA LYS A 171 6.30 -25.34 -2.02
C LYS A 171 6.20 -23.96 -1.38
N GLU A 172 5.16 -23.70 -0.58
CA GLU A 172 5.08 -22.46 0.21
C GLU A 172 6.11 -22.46 1.34
N TRP A 173 6.51 -23.64 1.82
CA TRP A 173 7.43 -23.81 2.94
C TRP A 173 8.83 -24.24 2.55
N ILE A 174 8.97 -24.99 1.44
CA ILE A 174 10.23 -25.58 0.98
C ILE A 174 10.55 -25.04 -0.42
N SER A 175 11.76 -24.48 -0.58
CA SER A 175 12.26 -24.01 -1.89
C SER A 175 13.20 -24.99 -2.56
N GLU A 176 13.85 -25.88 -1.79
CA GLU A 176 14.74 -26.91 -2.29
C GLU A 176 14.51 -28.20 -1.52
N PHE A 177 14.36 -29.29 -2.25
CA PHE A 177 14.26 -30.63 -1.71
C PHE A 177 15.00 -31.58 -2.66
N SER A 178 16.14 -32.08 -2.20
CA SER A 178 17.04 -32.89 -3.05
C SER A 178 17.59 -34.10 -2.32
N LEU A 179 17.91 -35.14 -3.09
CA LEU A 179 18.58 -36.34 -2.59
C LEU A 179 20.08 -36.24 -2.86
N GLY A 180 20.89 -36.57 -1.87
CA GLY A 180 22.34 -36.76 -2.05
C GLY A 180 22.70 -38.12 -2.62
N ASP A 181 23.99 -38.31 -2.90
CA ASP A 181 24.53 -39.47 -3.67
C ASP A 181 24.44 -40.85 -2.98
N SER A 182 23.82 -41.00 -1.80
CA SER A 182 24.14 -42.11 -0.91
C SER A 182 23.06 -43.16 -0.71
N THR A 183 21.86 -43.04 -1.30
CA THR A 183 20.79 -43.97 -0.95
C THR A 183 20.22 -44.74 -2.14
N ASN A 184 20.36 -46.05 -2.09
CA ASN A 184 19.64 -46.95 -2.95
C ASN A 184 18.18 -47.18 -2.49
N GLN A 185 17.77 -46.65 -1.33
CA GLN A 185 16.46 -46.92 -0.76
C GLN A 185 16.12 -45.88 0.34
N LEU A 186 14.87 -45.37 0.35
CA LEU A 186 14.38 -44.54 1.44
C LEU A 186 14.19 -45.34 2.75
N ALA A 187 14.31 -44.65 3.88
CA ALA A 187 14.05 -45.19 5.20
C ALA A 187 13.22 -44.23 6.04
N GLU A 188 12.55 -44.75 7.06
CA GLU A 188 11.80 -43.89 8.01
C GLU A 188 12.73 -42.95 8.76
N GLU A 189 12.42 -41.69 8.75
CA GLU A 189 13.21 -40.66 9.40
C GLU A 189 12.36 -39.42 9.73
N THR A 190 12.73 -38.70 10.78
CA THR A 190 12.21 -37.36 11.06
C THR A 190 13.38 -36.42 11.32
N PHE A 191 13.43 -35.31 10.61
CA PHE A 191 14.44 -34.28 10.81
C PHE A 191 13.82 -32.88 10.79
N ALA A 192 14.45 -31.93 11.46
CA ALA A 192 14.01 -30.53 11.49
C ALA A 192 15.05 -29.64 10.77
N LEU A 193 14.54 -28.62 10.07
CA LEU A 193 15.41 -27.58 9.53
C LEU A 193 15.98 -26.73 10.68
N LYS A 194 17.12 -26.10 10.45
CA LYS A 194 17.83 -25.28 11.44
C LYS A 194 18.64 -24.18 10.76
N ASP A 195 19.28 -23.34 11.59
CA ASP A 195 20.15 -22.25 11.15
C ASP A 195 19.45 -21.14 10.35
N GLY A 196 18.12 -21.12 10.35
CA GLY A 196 17.34 -19.99 9.85
C GLY A 196 17.47 -18.78 10.79
N THR A 197 17.70 -17.60 10.23
CA THR A 197 17.86 -16.36 11.03
C THR A 197 17.09 -15.21 10.41
N ASP A 198 16.57 -14.31 11.27
CA ASP A 198 15.95 -13.05 10.81
C ASP A 198 17.00 -11.98 10.46
N GLY A 199 18.27 -12.32 10.62
CA GLY A 199 19.40 -11.48 10.28
C GLY A 199 19.74 -10.45 11.35
N SER A 200 20.44 -9.39 10.94
CA SER A 200 20.88 -8.30 11.82
C SER A 200 19.86 -7.18 11.90
N GLN A 201 20.00 -6.34 12.92
CA GLN A 201 19.17 -5.15 13.09
C GLN A 201 19.29 -4.23 11.87
N LEU A 202 18.13 -3.77 11.38
CA LEU A 202 18.04 -2.81 10.29
C LEU A 202 18.51 -1.43 10.74
N GLN A 203 19.17 -0.74 9.83
CA GLN A 203 19.60 0.65 9.97
C GLN A 203 18.71 1.55 9.11
N ASP A 204 18.75 2.86 9.33
CA ASP A 204 17.99 3.85 8.54
C ASP A 204 18.22 3.68 7.03
N SER A 205 19.47 3.40 6.62
CA SER A 205 19.82 3.17 5.21
C SER A 205 19.11 1.96 4.60
N ASP A 206 18.82 0.92 5.38
CA ASP A 206 18.13 -0.26 4.87
C ASP A 206 16.66 0.07 4.52
N TYR A 207 16.01 0.92 5.34
CA TYR A 207 14.65 1.43 5.07
C TYR A 207 14.63 2.41 3.88
N VAL A 208 15.64 3.28 3.77
CA VAL A 208 15.76 4.22 2.66
C VAL A 208 15.94 3.47 1.33
N ASN A 209 16.82 2.46 1.30
CA ASN A 209 17.03 1.63 0.12
C ASN A 209 15.78 0.84 -0.27
N ALA A 210 14.95 0.48 0.70
CA ALA A 210 13.71 -0.26 0.46
C ALA A 210 12.66 0.52 -0.33
N LEU A 211 12.75 1.86 -0.38
CA LEU A 211 11.83 2.68 -1.18
C LEU A 211 11.91 2.33 -2.67
N SER A 212 13.07 1.87 -3.17
CA SER A 212 13.23 1.45 -4.57
C SER A 212 12.34 0.26 -4.97
N MET A 213 11.78 -0.49 -4.00
CA MET A 213 10.77 -1.52 -4.31
C MET A 213 9.49 -0.93 -4.95
N ILE A 214 9.26 0.37 -4.79
CA ILE A 214 8.10 1.05 -5.33
C ILE A 214 8.29 1.40 -6.81
N ASP A 215 9.54 1.52 -7.29
CA ASP A 215 9.85 1.97 -8.66
C ASP A 215 9.23 1.10 -9.77
N VAL A 216 8.91 -0.15 -9.44
CA VAL A 216 8.30 -1.12 -10.38
C VAL A 216 6.78 -1.25 -10.21
N LEU A 217 6.17 -0.42 -9.37
CA LEU A 217 4.74 -0.48 -9.06
C LEU A 217 4.01 0.72 -9.66
N ASP A 218 3.02 0.44 -10.50
CA ASP A 218 2.30 1.50 -11.23
C ASP A 218 1.07 2.03 -10.51
N ASP A 219 0.47 1.28 -9.59
CA ASP A 219 -0.83 1.58 -9.00
C ASP A 219 -0.77 2.03 -7.54
N VAL A 220 0.41 2.16 -6.95
CA VAL A 220 0.59 2.64 -5.58
C VAL A 220 0.37 4.14 -5.49
N THR A 221 -0.33 4.58 -4.43
CA THR A 221 -0.50 6.00 -4.11
C THR A 221 -0.08 6.32 -2.68
N LEU A 222 -0.43 5.47 -1.70
CA LEU A 222 -0.19 5.72 -0.28
C LEU A 222 1.06 4.97 0.19
N VAL A 223 1.98 5.66 0.89
CA VAL A 223 3.25 5.07 1.33
C VAL A 223 3.44 5.29 2.82
N ALA A 224 3.80 4.21 3.56
CA ALA A 224 4.23 4.34 4.95
C ALA A 224 5.27 3.27 5.33
N ILE A 225 6.12 3.62 6.30
CA ILE A 225 7.05 2.71 6.99
C ILE A 225 6.68 2.72 8.47
N PRO A 226 5.77 1.83 8.92
CA PRO A 226 5.15 1.92 10.23
C PRO A 226 6.16 1.90 11.37
N GLY A 227 6.06 2.88 12.28
CA GLY A 227 6.88 3.00 13.48
C GLY A 227 8.33 3.44 13.23
N GLN A 228 8.72 3.71 11.98
CA GLN A 228 10.02 4.30 11.67
C GLN A 228 9.89 5.82 11.70
N THR A 229 10.57 6.43 12.65
CA THR A 229 10.35 7.85 13.00
C THR A 229 11.64 8.67 12.97
N SER A 230 12.75 8.08 12.51
CA SER A 230 14.02 8.82 12.36
C SER A 230 13.84 9.92 11.31
N LYS A 231 14.52 11.05 11.54
CA LYS A 231 14.47 12.15 10.57
C LYS A 231 15.03 11.76 9.21
N VAL A 232 16.03 10.89 9.17
CA VAL A 232 16.66 10.41 7.94
C VAL A 232 15.66 9.64 7.09
N ILE A 233 14.92 8.70 7.69
CA ILE A 233 13.90 7.92 7.00
C ILE A 233 12.75 8.82 6.55
N ASN A 234 12.26 9.70 7.42
CA ASN A 234 11.14 10.56 7.11
C ASN A 234 11.47 11.58 6.00
N ASP A 235 12.66 12.19 6.02
CA ASP A 235 13.11 13.07 4.93
C ASP A 235 13.23 12.30 3.60
N ALA A 236 13.74 11.05 3.64
CA ALA A 236 13.85 10.20 2.46
C ALA A 236 12.47 9.82 1.89
N ILE A 237 11.51 9.40 2.73
CA ILE A 237 10.13 9.11 2.29
C ILE A 237 9.49 10.34 1.66
N LEU A 238 9.61 11.51 2.28
CA LEU A 238 9.05 12.75 1.76
C LEU A 238 9.64 13.10 0.41
N SER A 239 10.97 13.10 0.29
CA SER A 239 11.65 13.39 -0.97
C SER A 239 11.31 12.37 -2.06
N TYR A 240 11.28 11.09 -1.72
CA TYR A 240 10.92 10.03 -2.66
C TYR A 240 9.48 10.19 -3.17
N CYS A 241 8.53 10.42 -2.25
CA CYS A 241 7.13 10.60 -2.61
C CYS A 241 6.87 11.88 -3.42
N ASP A 242 7.55 12.98 -3.10
CA ASP A 242 7.43 14.23 -3.86
C ASP A 242 7.93 14.05 -5.31
N ASN A 243 9.02 13.31 -5.51
CA ASN A 243 9.60 13.06 -6.84
C ASN A 243 8.75 12.09 -7.68
N ASN A 244 8.12 11.11 -7.04
CA ASN A 244 7.38 10.03 -7.72
C ASN A 244 5.85 10.22 -7.71
N GLY A 245 5.35 11.34 -7.19
CA GLY A 245 3.90 11.61 -7.18
C GLY A 245 3.12 10.69 -6.25
N LEU A 246 3.65 10.41 -5.05
CA LEU A 246 3.05 9.54 -4.04
C LEU A 246 2.65 10.33 -2.78
N PHE A 247 1.77 9.76 -1.96
CA PHE A 247 1.25 10.36 -0.75
C PHE A 247 1.84 9.68 0.51
N PRO A 248 2.79 10.32 1.20
CA PRO A 248 3.40 9.75 2.41
C PRO A 248 2.49 9.88 3.64
N ILE A 249 2.47 8.84 4.46
CA ILE A 249 1.85 8.86 5.80
C ILE A 249 2.93 8.51 6.80
N LEU A 250 3.34 9.49 7.60
CA LEU A 250 4.43 9.37 8.57
C LEU A 250 3.90 9.02 9.96
N ASP A 251 4.76 8.46 10.81
CA ASP A 251 4.49 8.32 12.23
C ASP A 251 5.38 9.26 13.06
N MET A 252 4.89 9.68 14.22
CA MET A 252 5.67 10.38 15.25
C MET A 252 6.40 9.35 16.14
N PRO A 253 7.51 9.70 16.78
CA PRO A 253 8.09 8.86 17.82
C PRO A 253 7.08 8.52 18.91
N LEU A 254 7.15 7.27 19.39
CA LEU A 254 6.34 6.81 20.53
C LEU A 254 6.53 7.73 21.74
N GLY A 255 5.46 8.07 22.44
CA GLY A 255 5.50 8.94 23.63
C GLY A 255 5.60 10.43 23.33
N SER A 256 5.57 10.84 22.04
CA SER A 256 5.67 12.25 21.68
C SER A 256 4.50 13.07 22.24
N THR A 257 4.80 14.14 22.95
CA THR A 257 3.81 15.11 23.41
C THR A 257 3.31 16.01 22.25
N ALA A 258 2.24 16.74 22.47
CA ALA A 258 1.75 17.72 21.49
C ALA A 258 2.78 18.80 21.13
N GLU A 259 3.59 19.25 22.09
CA GLU A 259 4.63 20.26 21.83
C GLU A 259 5.81 19.69 21.04
N GLU A 260 6.24 18.48 21.33
CA GLU A 260 7.27 17.76 20.55
C GLU A 260 6.78 17.50 19.12
N THR A 261 5.52 17.10 18.96
CA THR A 261 4.88 16.92 17.64
C THR A 261 4.86 18.22 16.86
N LYS A 262 4.55 19.35 17.51
CA LYS A 262 4.57 20.67 16.89
C LYS A 262 5.99 21.10 16.49
N ALA A 263 6.98 20.82 17.35
CA ALA A 263 8.38 21.13 17.06
C ALA A 263 8.88 20.29 15.87
N TYR A 264 8.62 18.98 15.90
CA TYR A 264 8.97 18.07 14.82
C TYR A 264 8.31 18.47 13.50
N ARG A 265 7.00 18.73 13.51
CA ARG A 265 6.26 19.15 12.31
C ARG A 265 6.85 20.39 11.64
N LYS A 266 7.40 21.33 12.42
CA LYS A 266 8.05 22.52 11.88
C LYS A 266 9.40 22.23 11.20
N SER A 267 10.03 21.10 11.52
CA SER A 267 11.33 20.70 10.96
C SER A 267 11.22 19.95 9.64
N ILE A 268 10.01 19.58 9.21
CA ILE A 268 9.76 18.87 7.96
C ILE A 268 9.03 19.75 6.94
N SER A 269 9.39 19.57 5.66
CA SER A 269 8.74 20.19 4.52
C SER A 269 8.36 19.11 3.52
N ALA A 270 7.17 19.20 2.95
CA ALA A 270 6.66 18.26 1.97
C ALA A 270 5.67 18.94 1.02
N PHE A 271 5.58 18.45 -0.19
CA PHE A 271 4.58 18.87 -1.17
C PHE A 271 3.17 18.45 -0.71
N THR A 272 3.03 17.22 -0.21
CA THR A 272 1.79 16.71 0.39
C THR A 272 2.13 15.62 1.42
N GLY A 273 1.11 15.01 2.06
CA GLY A 273 1.27 13.93 3.01
C GLY A 273 0.48 14.13 4.29
N ALA A 274 0.56 13.15 5.19
CA ALA A 274 -0.12 13.17 6.47
C ALA A 274 0.81 12.78 7.63
N LEU A 275 0.59 13.40 8.79
CA LEU A 275 1.27 13.09 10.05
C LEU A 275 0.21 12.86 11.14
N PRO A 276 -0.29 11.62 11.29
CA PRO A 276 -1.23 11.30 12.37
C PRO A 276 -0.56 11.29 13.74
N HIS A 277 -1.31 11.70 14.76
CA HIS A 277 -0.87 11.77 16.14
C HIS A 277 -2.08 11.80 17.10
N PRO A 278 -2.00 11.14 18.29
CA PRO A 278 -0.97 10.26 18.82
C PRO A 278 -1.06 8.82 18.31
N TRP A 279 -0.22 7.91 18.84
CA TRP A 279 -0.32 6.48 18.60
C TRP A 279 -1.58 5.89 19.25
N GLY A 280 -2.00 4.73 18.78
CA GLY A 280 -3.15 4.01 19.31
C GLY A 280 -2.76 2.79 20.12
N LYS A 281 -3.61 2.38 21.06
CA LYS A 281 -3.46 1.14 21.81
C LYS A 281 -4.47 0.11 21.32
N MET A 282 -4.01 -1.09 21.04
CA MET A 282 -4.82 -2.23 20.64
C MET A 282 -4.48 -3.47 21.47
N ASN A 283 -5.39 -4.43 21.50
CA ASN A 283 -5.07 -5.72 22.08
C ASN A 283 -4.04 -6.43 21.22
N ASP A 284 -2.88 -6.75 21.82
CA ASP A 284 -1.82 -7.48 21.14
C ASP A 284 -2.16 -8.97 21.09
N PRO A 285 -2.31 -9.56 19.90
CA PRO A 285 -2.58 -11.00 19.79
C PRO A 285 -1.44 -11.89 20.29
N LEU A 286 -0.21 -11.37 20.45
CA LEU A 286 0.93 -12.14 20.98
C LEU A 286 0.86 -12.29 22.50
N THR A 287 0.54 -11.21 23.18
CA THR A 287 0.67 -11.13 24.65
C THR A 287 -0.66 -11.07 25.38
N ASN A 288 -1.77 -10.88 24.65
CA ASN A 288 -3.10 -10.61 25.18
C ASN A 288 -3.14 -9.40 26.14
N THR A 289 -2.23 -8.44 25.93
CA THR A 289 -2.16 -7.18 26.65
C THR A 289 -2.35 -6.01 25.70
N LEU A 290 -2.53 -4.80 26.23
CA LEU A 290 -2.56 -3.59 25.41
C LEU A 290 -1.16 -3.24 24.90
N LYS A 291 -1.01 -3.15 23.59
CA LYS A 291 0.21 -2.68 22.92
C LYS A 291 -0.06 -1.34 22.25
N THR A 292 0.86 -0.40 22.44
CA THR A 292 0.84 0.87 21.72
C THR A 292 1.49 0.67 20.35
N VAL A 293 0.76 1.04 19.28
CA VAL A 293 1.19 0.85 17.89
C VAL A 293 1.04 2.13 17.09
N PRO A 294 1.84 2.32 16.03
CA PRO A 294 1.78 3.49 15.17
C PRO A 294 0.45 3.56 14.42
N THR A 295 0.01 4.77 14.11
CA THR A 295 -1.31 5.02 13.51
C THR A 295 -1.31 5.04 11.99
N ALA A 296 -0.16 5.13 11.33
CA ALA A 296 -0.08 5.30 9.87
C ALA A 296 -0.85 4.23 9.09
N GLY A 297 -0.72 2.94 9.44
CA GLY A 297 -1.44 1.86 8.75
C GLY A 297 -2.96 1.93 8.91
N HIS A 298 -3.44 2.27 10.11
CA HIS A 298 -4.87 2.46 10.37
C HIS A 298 -5.43 3.67 9.61
N VAL A 299 -4.69 4.78 9.60
CA VAL A 299 -5.05 6.00 8.87
C VAL A 299 -5.07 5.75 7.37
N MET A 300 -4.08 5.02 6.84
CA MET A 300 -4.04 4.59 5.44
C MET A 300 -5.32 3.81 5.07
N GLY A 301 -5.77 2.90 5.93
CA GLY A 301 -7.03 2.16 5.73
C GLY A 301 -8.27 3.06 5.74
N VAL A 302 -8.33 4.07 6.64
CA VAL A 302 -9.42 5.06 6.64
C VAL A 302 -9.42 5.90 5.37
N TYR A 303 -8.24 6.31 4.88
CA TYR A 303 -8.11 7.06 3.61
C TYR A 303 -8.58 6.21 2.44
N ALA A 304 -8.07 4.99 2.31
CA ALA A 304 -8.48 4.06 1.25
C ALA A 304 -10.01 3.83 1.25
N ARG A 305 -10.59 3.52 2.40
CA ARG A 305 -12.05 3.36 2.55
C ARG A 305 -12.82 4.61 2.12
N THR A 306 -12.36 5.79 2.54
CA THR A 306 -13.07 7.05 2.23
C THR A 306 -13.03 7.35 0.74
N ILE A 307 -11.88 7.15 0.10
CA ILE A 307 -11.70 7.31 -1.35
C ILE A 307 -12.65 6.37 -2.10
N GLU A 308 -12.67 5.09 -1.73
CA GLU A 308 -13.50 4.07 -2.37
C GLU A 308 -15.01 4.28 -2.20
N SER A 309 -15.43 4.69 -1.01
CA SER A 309 -16.87 4.79 -0.68
C SER A 309 -17.49 6.16 -0.97
N ARG A 310 -16.71 7.24 -0.92
CA ARG A 310 -17.20 8.61 -0.98
C ARG A 310 -16.50 9.48 -2.03
N GLY A 311 -15.48 8.93 -2.71
CA GLY A 311 -14.67 9.66 -3.68
C GLY A 311 -13.49 10.41 -3.07
N ILE A 312 -12.51 10.72 -3.92
CA ILE A 312 -11.22 11.33 -3.55
C ILE A 312 -11.37 12.76 -2.97
N HIS A 313 -12.48 13.43 -3.28
CA HIS A 313 -12.79 14.78 -2.82
C HIS A 313 -13.36 14.84 -1.40
N LYS A 314 -13.81 13.71 -0.84
CA LYS A 314 -14.32 13.67 0.53
C LYS A 314 -13.17 13.61 1.51
N ALA A 315 -13.08 14.63 2.37
CA ALA A 315 -12.07 14.65 3.43
C ALA A 315 -12.22 13.46 4.38
N PRO A 316 -11.16 12.67 4.59
CA PRO A 316 -11.15 11.53 5.50
C PRO A 316 -11.02 11.99 6.97
N ALA A 317 -11.96 12.81 7.42
CA ALA A 317 -11.98 13.37 8.76
C ALA A 317 -13.42 13.59 9.24
N GLY A 318 -13.57 13.80 10.58
CA GLY A 318 -14.85 13.99 11.22
C GLY A 318 -15.45 12.71 11.77
N VAL A 319 -16.72 12.75 12.15
CA VAL A 319 -17.42 11.60 12.77
C VAL A 319 -17.54 10.36 11.88
N ASP A 320 -17.48 10.54 10.57
CA ASP A 320 -17.50 9.43 9.60
C ASP A 320 -16.13 8.73 9.47
N ALA A 321 -15.05 9.40 9.84
CA ALA A 321 -13.69 8.90 9.73
C ALA A 321 -13.27 8.11 10.98
N VAL A 322 -14.10 7.11 11.34
CA VAL A 322 -13.85 6.23 12.49
C VAL A 322 -12.63 5.37 12.24
N VAL A 323 -11.71 5.34 13.21
CA VAL A 323 -10.54 4.47 13.24
C VAL A 323 -10.87 3.23 14.07
N ARG A 324 -10.91 2.09 13.41
CA ARG A 324 -11.20 0.80 14.03
C ARG A 324 -9.93 0.08 14.42
N GLY A 325 -10.02 -0.83 15.40
CA GLY A 325 -8.90 -1.65 15.86
C GLY A 325 -8.21 -1.11 17.10
N PHE A 326 -8.36 0.16 17.43
CA PHE A 326 -7.86 0.73 18.68
C PHE A 326 -8.89 0.62 19.80
N VAL A 327 -8.42 0.30 20.99
CA VAL A 327 -9.18 0.32 22.24
C VAL A 327 -9.18 1.74 22.83
N GLU A 328 -8.01 2.37 22.83
CA GLU A 328 -7.81 3.75 23.27
C GLU A 328 -6.60 4.37 22.56
N MET A 329 -6.46 5.67 22.65
CA MET A 329 -5.26 6.37 22.20
C MET A 329 -4.20 6.36 23.30
N GLU A 330 -2.93 6.52 22.93
CA GLU A 330 -1.81 6.66 23.87
C GLU A 330 -2.10 7.73 24.94
N TYR A 331 -2.66 8.85 24.49
CA TYR A 331 -3.28 9.88 25.35
C TYR A 331 -4.35 10.64 24.58
N GLN A 332 -5.26 11.27 25.31
CA GLN A 332 -6.35 12.04 24.73
C GLN A 332 -5.90 13.49 24.47
N LEU A 333 -5.98 13.92 23.20
CA LEU A 333 -5.73 15.33 22.84
C LEU A 333 -6.84 16.25 23.36
N THR A 334 -6.44 17.33 24.02
CA THR A 334 -7.35 18.38 24.44
C THR A 334 -7.75 19.27 23.27
N PRO A 335 -8.90 19.99 23.32
CA PRO A 335 -9.29 20.95 22.28
C PRO A 335 -8.22 22.01 22.03
N ALA A 336 -7.53 22.51 23.07
CA ALA A 336 -6.44 23.44 22.96
C ALA A 336 -5.24 22.90 22.17
N GLN A 337 -4.85 21.65 22.42
CA GLN A 337 -3.79 20.98 21.65
C GLN A 337 -4.19 20.78 20.20
N ILE A 338 -5.42 20.33 19.94
CA ILE A 338 -5.95 20.18 18.59
C ILE A 338 -5.93 21.50 17.83
N SER A 339 -6.31 22.63 18.49
CA SER A 339 -6.29 23.96 17.90
C SER A 339 -4.89 24.44 17.49
N THR A 340 -3.83 23.89 18.08
CA THR A 340 -2.43 24.21 17.74
C THR A 340 -1.82 23.25 16.72
N LEU A 341 -2.24 21.97 16.71
CA LEU A 341 -1.70 20.92 15.85
C LEU A 341 -2.35 20.90 14.47
N ASN A 342 -3.69 21.00 14.41
CA ASN A 342 -4.41 20.93 13.14
C ASN A 342 -3.99 22.03 12.13
N PRO A 343 -3.82 23.32 12.51
CA PRO A 343 -3.39 24.35 11.58
C PRO A 343 -2.04 24.12 10.92
N ILE A 344 -1.17 23.37 11.56
CA ILE A 344 0.16 23.06 11.02
C ILE A 344 0.21 21.74 10.23
N GLY A 345 -0.94 21.05 10.02
CA GLY A 345 -1.03 19.84 9.20
C GLY A 345 -0.73 18.55 9.97
N VAL A 346 -1.03 18.50 11.27
CA VAL A 346 -1.06 17.26 12.06
C VAL A 346 -2.48 16.72 12.04
N VAL A 347 -2.63 15.45 11.66
CA VAL A 347 -3.91 14.73 11.69
C VAL A 347 -4.16 14.22 13.10
N CYS A 348 -5.01 14.93 13.85
CA CYS A 348 -5.32 14.56 15.23
C CYS A 348 -6.19 13.31 15.29
N VAL A 349 -5.72 12.25 15.95
CA VAL A 349 -6.51 11.05 16.22
C VAL A 349 -7.02 11.13 17.66
N THR A 350 -8.34 11.14 17.83
CA THR A 350 -8.94 11.46 19.14
C THR A 350 -10.28 10.75 19.33
N SER A 351 -10.64 10.46 20.58
CA SER A 351 -11.96 9.94 20.92
C SER A 351 -12.99 11.07 20.94
N ARG A 352 -14.16 10.84 20.35
CA ARG A 352 -15.30 11.76 20.34
C ARG A 352 -16.55 11.12 20.90
N PRO A 353 -17.36 11.84 21.68
CA PRO A 353 -18.65 11.33 22.14
C PRO A 353 -19.50 10.84 20.96
N ASN A 354 -20.12 9.68 21.10
CA ASN A 354 -21.00 9.05 20.10
C ASN A 354 -20.37 8.67 18.76
N ALA A 355 -19.06 8.86 18.57
CA ALA A 355 -18.35 8.50 17.33
C ALA A 355 -17.18 7.53 17.56
N GLY A 356 -16.69 7.42 18.81
CA GLY A 356 -15.50 6.65 19.12
C GLY A 356 -14.20 7.34 18.71
N ILE A 357 -13.18 6.57 18.35
CA ILE A 357 -11.90 7.11 17.89
C ILE A 357 -12.02 7.50 16.41
N VAL A 358 -11.71 8.75 16.10
CA VAL A 358 -11.86 9.34 14.76
C VAL A 358 -10.65 10.18 14.36
N LEU A 359 -10.46 10.36 13.06
CA LEU A 359 -9.56 11.37 12.52
C LEU A 359 -10.24 12.74 12.63
N TRP A 360 -9.63 13.66 13.40
CA TRP A 360 -10.17 14.98 13.66
C TRP A 360 -9.29 16.08 13.07
N GLY A 361 -9.06 15.98 11.76
CA GLY A 361 -8.28 16.90 10.95
C GLY A 361 -7.98 16.28 9.59
N ALA A 362 -7.99 17.10 8.55
CA ALA A 362 -7.72 16.68 7.18
C ALA A 362 -6.71 17.58 6.49
N ARG A 363 -5.90 18.33 7.25
CA ARG A 363 -4.85 19.15 6.67
C ARG A 363 -3.64 18.31 6.32
N SER A 364 -3.06 18.61 5.16
CA SER A 364 -1.84 17.97 4.68
C SER A 364 -0.60 18.53 5.37
N LEU A 365 0.53 17.90 5.14
CA LEU A 365 1.84 18.44 5.53
C LEU A 365 2.15 19.78 4.85
N ASN A 366 1.51 20.14 3.74
CA ASN A 366 1.61 21.45 3.09
C ASN A 366 0.44 22.38 3.47
N SER A 367 0.10 22.45 4.75
CA SER A 367 -1.07 23.19 5.26
C SER A 367 -1.01 24.70 5.06
N LYS A 368 0.16 25.27 4.75
CA LYS A 368 0.34 26.71 4.51
C LYS A 368 -0.08 27.12 3.10
N ASP A 369 0.13 26.26 2.13
CA ASP A 369 -0.29 26.46 0.76
C ASP A 369 -1.80 26.26 0.64
N SER A 370 -2.53 27.26 0.20
CA SER A 370 -3.99 27.21 0.06
C SER A 370 -4.44 26.19 -0.99
N THR A 371 -3.58 25.86 -1.96
CA THR A 371 -3.88 24.91 -3.05
C THR A 371 -3.69 23.47 -2.62
N MET A 372 -2.75 23.20 -1.68
CA MET A 372 -2.38 21.86 -1.19
C MET A 372 -2.70 21.65 0.29
N ARG A 373 -3.52 22.52 0.87
CA ARG A 373 -3.81 22.55 2.33
C ARG A 373 -4.38 21.28 2.87
N TYR A 374 -5.26 20.63 2.13
CA TYR A 374 -5.98 19.45 2.59
C TYR A 374 -5.42 18.16 1.98
N VAL A 375 -5.59 17.07 2.70
CA VAL A 375 -5.27 15.70 2.21
C VAL A 375 -5.96 15.45 0.87
N THR A 376 -7.21 15.90 0.73
CA THR A 376 -7.97 15.78 -0.53
C THR A 376 -7.34 16.56 -1.68
N ASP A 377 -6.78 17.72 -1.44
CA ASP A 377 -6.10 18.50 -2.47
C ASP A 377 -4.87 17.75 -3.01
N GLY A 378 -4.06 17.23 -2.07
CA GLY A 378 -2.87 16.46 -2.41
C GLY A 378 -3.22 15.20 -3.20
N LEU A 379 -4.15 14.38 -2.68
CA LEU A 379 -4.57 13.15 -3.33
C LEU A 379 -5.20 13.38 -4.71
N LEU A 380 -6.07 14.40 -4.84
CA LEU A 380 -6.68 14.75 -6.13
C LEU A 380 -5.61 15.21 -7.14
N ASN A 381 -4.64 16.02 -6.72
CA ASN A 381 -3.55 16.47 -7.58
C ASN A 381 -2.74 15.27 -8.10
N LEU A 382 -2.36 14.34 -7.21
CA LEU A 382 -1.62 13.14 -7.58
C LEU A 382 -2.42 12.24 -8.52
N ASN A 383 -3.72 12.08 -8.26
CA ASN A 383 -4.62 11.30 -9.11
C ASN A 383 -4.74 11.89 -10.52
N ILE A 384 -4.95 13.22 -10.62
CA ILE A 384 -5.03 13.91 -11.91
C ILE A 384 -3.71 13.76 -12.68
N LYS A 385 -2.57 14.00 -12.03
CA LYS A 385 -1.25 13.85 -12.65
C LYS A 385 -1.03 12.43 -13.20
N LYS A 386 -1.29 11.41 -12.39
CA LYS A 386 -1.11 10.01 -12.80
C LYS A 386 -2.08 9.62 -13.92
N SER A 387 -3.35 9.98 -13.80
CA SER A 387 -4.37 9.67 -14.81
C SER A 387 -4.07 10.33 -16.15
N LEU A 388 -3.65 11.60 -16.13
CA LEU A 388 -3.26 12.31 -17.35
C LEU A 388 -1.99 11.72 -17.95
N TYR A 389 -0.98 11.41 -17.15
CA TYR A 389 0.25 10.77 -17.62
C TYR A 389 -0.06 9.46 -18.36
N ASP A 390 -0.83 8.57 -17.73
CA ASP A 390 -1.20 7.29 -18.32
C ASP A 390 -2.11 7.46 -19.55
N GLY A 391 -3.06 8.39 -19.47
CA GLY A 391 -4.08 8.60 -20.48
C GLY A 391 -3.63 9.40 -21.71
N THR A 392 -2.44 10.04 -21.67
CA THR A 392 -1.89 10.80 -22.81
C THR A 392 -0.72 10.10 -23.51
N GLN A 393 -0.36 8.87 -23.10
CA GLN A 393 0.72 8.09 -23.70
C GLN A 393 0.53 7.86 -25.21
N PHE A 394 -0.70 7.84 -25.70
CA PHE A 394 -1.01 7.70 -27.12
C PHE A 394 -0.49 8.86 -27.99
N ALA A 395 -0.21 10.02 -27.38
CA ALA A 395 0.28 11.19 -28.12
C ALA A 395 1.78 11.11 -28.42
N VAL A 396 2.52 10.20 -27.77
CA VAL A 396 3.97 10.04 -27.96
C VAL A 396 4.24 9.46 -29.36
N PHE A 397 5.13 10.14 -30.11
CA PHE A 397 5.48 9.83 -31.49
C PHE A 397 4.36 10.03 -32.53
N GLU A 398 3.21 10.60 -32.17
CA GLU A 398 2.21 11.04 -33.15
C GLU A 398 2.67 12.34 -33.86
N PRO A 399 2.20 12.61 -35.09
CA PRO A 399 2.43 13.89 -35.75
C PRO A 399 1.91 15.06 -34.88
N ASN A 400 2.78 16.03 -34.61
CA ASN A 400 2.46 17.17 -33.75
C ASN A 400 1.74 18.27 -34.54
N ASP A 401 0.43 18.11 -34.71
CA ASP A 401 -0.45 18.97 -35.50
C ASP A 401 -1.77 19.30 -34.77
N GLU A 402 -2.58 20.17 -35.36
CA GLU A 402 -3.88 20.58 -34.83
C GLU A 402 -4.84 19.40 -34.61
N SER A 403 -4.72 18.31 -35.38
CA SER A 403 -5.55 17.12 -35.25
C SER A 403 -5.22 16.38 -33.94
N LEU A 404 -3.91 16.20 -33.66
CA LEU A 404 -3.45 15.63 -32.40
C LEU A 404 -3.87 16.51 -31.21
N TRP A 405 -3.68 17.84 -31.33
CA TRP A 405 -4.01 18.79 -30.26
C TRP A 405 -5.50 18.71 -29.89
N SER A 406 -6.38 18.72 -30.90
CA SER A 406 -7.83 18.60 -30.69
C SER A 406 -8.22 17.29 -30.00
N ARG A 407 -7.57 16.17 -30.39
CA ARG A 407 -7.79 14.85 -29.78
C ARG A 407 -7.35 14.82 -28.32
N VAL A 408 -6.16 15.30 -28.02
CA VAL A 408 -5.61 15.39 -26.65
C VAL A 408 -6.48 16.29 -25.78
N GLN A 409 -6.83 17.48 -26.27
CA GLN A 409 -7.68 18.44 -25.56
C GLN A 409 -9.05 17.82 -25.22
N ALA A 410 -9.68 17.17 -26.18
CA ALA A 410 -10.99 16.52 -25.97
C ALA A 410 -10.90 15.39 -24.94
N THR A 411 -9.84 14.57 -24.99
CA THR A 411 -9.59 13.48 -24.07
C THR A 411 -9.38 14.00 -22.63
N CYS A 412 -8.55 15.02 -22.46
CA CYS A 412 -8.32 15.64 -21.14
C CYS A 412 -9.57 16.32 -20.58
N LYS A 413 -10.34 17.05 -21.44
CA LYS A 413 -11.62 17.67 -21.04
C LYS A 413 -12.64 16.61 -20.58
N ALA A 414 -12.78 15.51 -21.30
CA ALA A 414 -13.70 14.44 -20.93
C ALA A 414 -13.35 13.82 -19.55
N PHE A 415 -12.06 13.63 -19.27
CA PHE A 415 -11.60 13.15 -17.96
C PHE A 415 -11.93 14.15 -16.84
N LEU A 416 -11.61 15.44 -17.02
CA LEU A 416 -11.89 16.47 -16.02
C LEU A 416 -13.39 16.66 -15.80
N GLU A 417 -14.21 16.50 -16.84
CA GLU A 417 -15.67 16.52 -16.74
C GLU A 417 -16.19 15.35 -15.89
N THR A 418 -15.57 14.18 -15.99
CA THR A 418 -15.88 13.04 -15.11
C THR A 418 -15.59 13.38 -13.65
N LEU A 419 -14.48 14.03 -13.36
CA LEU A 419 -14.15 14.50 -12.00
C LEU A 419 -15.14 15.58 -11.52
N ARG A 420 -15.56 16.50 -12.38
CA ARG A 420 -16.56 17.51 -12.05
C ARG A 420 -17.91 16.89 -11.72
N THR A 421 -18.39 15.98 -12.55
CA THR A 421 -19.68 15.31 -12.35
C THR A 421 -19.69 14.40 -11.12
N SER A 422 -18.54 13.83 -10.75
CA SER A 422 -18.38 13.09 -9.48
C SER A 422 -18.34 13.99 -8.25
N GLY A 423 -18.31 15.33 -8.42
CA GLY A 423 -18.28 16.29 -7.33
C GLY A 423 -16.87 16.65 -6.82
N ALA A 424 -15.81 16.23 -7.52
CA ALA A 424 -14.44 16.54 -7.13
C ALA A 424 -14.02 17.97 -7.50
N LEU A 425 -14.59 18.54 -8.55
CA LEU A 425 -14.32 19.91 -8.99
C LEU A 425 -15.54 20.81 -8.75
N LYS A 426 -15.29 22.09 -8.48
CA LYS A 426 -16.30 23.10 -8.10
C LYS A 426 -16.72 23.91 -9.31
N GLY A 427 -18.03 24.14 -9.48
CA GLY A 427 -18.61 25.06 -10.45
C GLY A 427 -19.15 24.42 -11.70
N THR A 428 -19.51 25.27 -12.68
CA THR A 428 -19.85 24.85 -14.05
C THR A 428 -18.61 24.33 -14.79
N ALA A 429 -18.77 23.76 -15.96
CA ALA A 429 -17.62 23.25 -16.74
C ALA A 429 -16.55 24.33 -16.96
N ASP A 430 -16.97 25.55 -17.31
CA ASP A 430 -16.05 26.66 -17.62
C ASP A 430 -15.37 27.25 -16.36
N GLU A 431 -15.94 27.01 -15.17
CA GLU A 431 -15.39 27.46 -13.88
C GLU A 431 -14.53 26.38 -13.21
N ALA A 432 -14.82 25.11 -13.49
CA ALA A 432 -14.26 23.96 -12.83
C ALA A 432 -12.87 23.57 -13.37
N TYR A 433 -12.67 23.72 -14.68
CA TYR A 433 -11.39 23.39 -15.32
C TYR A 433 -11.21 24.07 -16.67
N TYR A 434 -9.97 24.20 -17.10
CA TYR A 434 -9.62 24.51 -18.48
C TYR A 434 -8.54 23.59 -19.00
N VAL A 435 -8.50 23.39 -20.31
CA VAL A 435 -7.46 22.64 -21.02
C VAL A 435 -7.09 23.43 -22.28
N THR A 436 -5.84 23.84 -22.36
CA THR A 436 -5.26 24.55 -23.51
C THR A 436 -4.25 23.65 -24.20
N VAL A 437 -4.52 23.35 -25.46
CA VAL A 437 -3.61 22.65 -26.37
C VAL A 437 -3.86 23.26 -27.75
N ASP A 438 -3.15 24.35 -28.05
CA ASP A 438 -3.32 25.13 -29.28
C ASP A 438 -2.00 25.86 -29.64
N ASP A 439 -2.02 26.73 -30.62
CA ASP A 439 -0.89 27.50 -31.13
C ASP A 439 -0.33 28.48 -30.09
N THR A 440 -1.09 28.82 -29.04
CA THR A 440 -0.61 29.72 -27.98
C THR A 440 0.42 29.05 -27.07
N ASN A 441 0.31 27.75 -26.85
CA ASN A 441 1.24 26.97 -26.02
C ASN A 441 2.08 25.94 -26.83
N ASN A 442 1.77 25.72 -28.12
CA ASN A 442 2.55 24.90 -29.06
C ASN A 442 3.00 25.74 -30.24
N THR A 443 4.07 26.47 -30.04
CA THR A 443 4.67 27.35 -31.07
C THR A 443 5.55 26.55 -32.04
N ASP A 444 5.86 27.12 -33.22
CA ASP A 444 6.79 26.50 -34.18
C ASP A 444 8.12 26.09 -33.53
N ALA A 445 8.59 26.85 -32.54
CA ALA A 445 9.81 26.53 -31.80
C ALA A 445 9.68 25.28 -30.94
N THR A 446 8.59 25.14 -30.19
CA THR A 446 8.33 23.95 -29.32
C THR A 446 8.05 22.70 -30.16
N ILE A 447 7.36 22.88 -31.30
CA ILE A 447 7.12 21.80 -32.29
C ILE A 447 8.44 21.31 -32.88
N ALA A 448 9.32 22.23 -33.23
CA ALA A 448 10.65 21.87 -33.77
C ALA A 448 11.52 21.12 -32.75
N GLU A 449 11.32 21.35 -31.47
CA GLU A 449 11.94 20.58 -30.36
C GLU A 449 11.24 19.25 -30.05
N GLY A 450 10.17 18.91 -30.78
CA GLY A 450 9.39 17.69 -30.57
C GLY A 450 8.50 17.73 -29.32
N GLN A 451 8.17 18.93 -28.81
CA GLN A 451 7.37 19.09 -27.61
C GLN A 451 5.88 19.29 -27.95
N LEU A 452 5.01 18.61 -27.21
CA LEU A 452 3.58 18.88 -27.15
C LEU A 452 3.24 19.39 -25.74
N ASN A 453 2.83 20.64 -25.63
CA ASN A 453 2.49 21.29 -24.37
C ASN A 453 1.00 21.23 -24.12
N ILE A 454 0.62 20.71 -22.95
CA ILE A 454 -0.76 20.61 -22.48
C ILE A 454 -0.86 21.43 -21.19
N GLU A 455 -1.64 22.50 -21.19
CA GLU A 455 -1.88 23.28 -19.98
C GLU A 455 -3.25 22.98 -19.42
N ILE A 456 -3.30 22.64 -18.11
CA ILE A 456 -4.53 22.24 -17.41
C ILE A 456 -4.63 22.99 -16.10
N GLY A 457 -5.77 23.68 -15.91
CA GLY A 457 -6.15 24.25 -14.61
C GLY A 457 -7.43 23.62 -14.12
N TYR A 458 -7.58 23.47 -12.80
CA TYR A 458 -8.78 22.94 -12.19
C TYR A 458 -9.05 23.55 -10.80
N ALA A 459 -10.33 23.60 -10.42
CA ALA A 459 -10.82 24.15 -9.16
C ALA A 459 -11.35 23.02 -8.24
N PRO A 460 -10.55 22.52 -7.27
CA PRO A 460 -10.99 21.46 -6.39
C PRO A 460 -12.04 21.93 -5.38
N VAL A 461 -12.95 21.02 -5.00
CA VAL A 461 -13.89 21.25 -3.89
C VAL A 461 -13.11 21.21 -2.57
N LYS A 462 -13.29 22.21 -1.72
CA LYS A 462 -12.65 22.26 -0.40
C LYS A 462 -13.60 21.75 0.69
N PRO A 463 -13.10 21.02 1.69
CA PRO A 463 -13.94 20.57 2.81
C PRO A 463 -14.38 21.74 3.69
N ALA A 464 -15.57 21.64 4.26
CA ALA A 464 -16.02 22.54 5.33
C ALA A 464 -15.34 22.14 6.65
N GLU A 465 -14.23 22.80 6.99
CA GLU A 465 -13.49 22.52 8.22
C GLU A 465 -14.15 23.18 9.45
N PHE A 466 -14.76 24.35 9.26
CA PHE A 466 -15.41 25.14 10.33
C PHE A 466 -16.86 25.41 9.98
N VAL A 467 -17.76 25.07 10.90
CA VAL A 467 -19.18 25.41 10.83
C VAL A 467 -19.45 26.52 11.83
N ILE A 468 -19.82 27.70 11.34
CA ILE A 468 -20.10 28.89 12.18
C ILE A 468 -21.61 29.10 12.21
N ILE A 469 -22.22 28.93 13.39
CA ILE A 469 -23.63 29.20 13.63
C ILE A 469 -23.76 30.54 14.29
N LYS A 470 -24.40 31.49 13.62
CA LYS A 470 -24.71 32.82 14.21
C LYS A 470 -26.16 32.82 14.70
N LEU A 471 -26.33 32.94 15.99
CA LEU A 471 -27.67 33.06 16.59
C LEU A 471 -27.91 34.55 16.89
N ALA A 472 -28.94 35.14 16.29
CA ALA A 472 -29.41 36.48 16.62
C ALA A 472 -30.63 36.34 17.57
N HIS A 473 -30.56 36.96 18.71
CA HIS A 473 -31.69 37.12 19.62
C HIS A 473 -32.22 38.55 19.46
N SER A 474 -33.35 38.72 18.78
CA SER A 474 -34.06 40.01 18.77
C SER A 474 -35.10 39.98 19.90
N ILE A 475 -34.93 40.84 20.91
CA ILE A 475 -36.00 41.17 21.82
C ILE A 475 -36.70 42.33 21.13
N GLU A 476 -37.91 42.13 20.59
CA GLU A 476 -38.78 43.27 20.26
C GLU A 476 -39.17 43.92 21.57
N ALA A 477 -38.66 45.12 21.82
CA ALA A 477 -39.19 45.99 22.85
C ALA A 477 -40.61 46.44 22.43
N GLN A 478 -41.62 46.05 23.20
CA GLN A 478 -42.96 46.59 23.13
C GLN A 478 -42.95 48.06 23.51
#